data_c6ddb791be77243c0ca2bc1d6c6d5037
#
_entry.id   c6ddb791be77243c0ca2bc1d6c6d5037
#
_cell.length_a   1.000
_cell.length_b   1.000
_cell.length_c   1.000
_cell.angle_alpha   90.00
_cell.angle_beta   90.00
_cell.angle_gamma   90.00
#
_symmetry.space_group_name_H-M   'P 1'
#
loop_
_entity.id
_entity.type
_entity.pdbx_description
1 polymer ?
#
loop_
_entity_poly.entity_id
_entity_poly.type
_entity_poly.pdbx_seq_one_letter_code
_entity_poly.pdbx_strand_id
1 'polypeptide(L)'
;MTTLKDLFAGLLLVIFFPICSWAEGVKLQPVEVEAPFPMDSVFLCIFPQRDFLITKYGAKAGGKKLNTKAIAKAITACHLVGGGRVVIPNGEWLTGPIHLKSNINLYMEEGAVLRFTDTPSDYLPAVMTSWEGMECYNYSPLIYASDCENIAITGK
;
A
#
# COMPACT_ATOMS: atom_id res chain seq x y z
N MET A 1 28.69 35.41 -60.41
CA MET A 1 27.78 34.24 -60.58
C MET A 1 28.11 33.27 -59.48
N THR A 2 27.41 33.34 -58.37
CA THR A 2 27.58 32.49 -57.21
C THR A 2 26.23 31.88 -56.91
N THR A 3 26.14 30.61 -57.11
CA THR A 3 24.96 29.76 -56.88
C THR A 3 24.81 29.51 -55.36
N LEU A 4 23.70 29.99 -54.85
CA LEU A 4 23.28 29.69 -53.48
C LEU A 4 22.82 28.25 -53.38
N LYS A 5 23.58 27.41 -52.69
CA LYS A 5 23.18 26.03 -52.39
C LYS A 5 22.38 26.04 -51.08
N ASP A 6 21.14 25.61 -51.21
CA ASP A 6 20.18 25.51 -50.15
C ASP A 6 20.64 24.55 -49.06
N LEU A 7 20.73 25.07 -47.84
CA LEU A 7 20.99 24.30 -46.63
C LEU A 7 19.65 23.89 -46.03
N PHE A 8 19.13 22.73 -46.45
CA PHE A 8 18.01 22.10 -45.77
C PHE A 8 18.51 21.43 -44.50
N ALA A 9 18.48 22.13 -43.42
CA ALA A 9 18.61 21.56 -42.08
C ALA A 9 17.28 20.90 -41.70
N GLY A 10 17.21 19.58 -41.91
CA GLY A 10 16.08 18.76 -41.44
C GLY A 10 16.04 18.74 -39.91
N LEU A 11 15.13 19.52 -39.32
CA LEU A 11 14.83 19.48 -37.89
C LEU A 11 14.06 18.20 -37.60
N LEU A 12 14.78 17.17 -37.14
CA LEU A 12 14.18 15.91 -36.68
C LEU A 12 13.45 16.19 -35.35
N LEU A 13 12.15 16.47 -35.43
CA LEU A 13 11.28 16.63 -34.27
C LEU A 13 11.07 15.25 -33.64
N VAL A 14 11.90 14.89 -32.67
CA VAL A 14 11.69 13.69 -31.83
C VAL A 14 10.50 13.98 -30.91
N ILE A 15 9.31 13.55 -31.33
CA ILE A 15 8.13 13.58 -30.49
C ILE A 15 8.33 12.52 -29.41
N PHE A 16 8.76 12.94 -28.24
CA PHE A 16 8.75 12.12 -27.03
C PHE A 16 7.26 11.91 -26.63
N PHE A 17 6.66 10.83 -27.12
CA PHE A 17 5.42 10.37 -26.50
C PHE A 17 5.78 9.85 -25.10
N PRO A 18 5.27 10.45 -24.03
CA PRO A 18 5.36 9.82 -22.73
C PRO A 18 4.58 8.52 -22.85
N ILE A 19 5.28 7.37 -22.80
CA ILE A 19 4.64 6.08 -22.57
C ILE A 19 4.03 6.20 -21.19
N CYS A 20 2.76 6.62 -21.16
CA CYS A 20 1.95 6.57 -19.95
C CYS A 20 1.78 5.07 -19.66
N SER A 21 2.72 4.52 -18.89
CA SER A 21 2.59 3.18 -18.34
C SER A 21 1.33 3.21 -17.49
N TRP A 22 0.27 2.64 -18.01
CA TRP A 22 -0.97 2.46 -17.28
C TRP A 22 -0.61 1.55 -16.10
N ALA A 23 -0.46 2.14 -14.93
CA ALA A 23 -0.20 1.39 -13.73
C ALA A 23 -1.40 0.45 -13.52
N GLU A 24 -1.18 -0.86 -13.69
CA GLU A 24 -2.24 -1.82 -13.38
C GLU A 24 -2.69 -1.61 -11.93
N GLY A 25 -3.98 -1.30 -11.76
CA GLY A 25 -4.62 -1.20 -10.45
C GLY A 25 -5.01 -2.58 -9.90
N VAL A 26 -5.66 -2.57 -8.74
CA VAL A 26 -6.27 -3.78 -8.17
C VAL A 26 -7.41 -4.25 -9.07
N LYS A 27 -7.47 -5.55 -9.31
CA LYS A 27 -8.56 -6.21 -10.07
C LYS A 27 -9.42 -7.00 -9.10
N LEU A 28 -10.72 -7.01 -9.33
CA LEU A 28 -11.66 -7.85 -8.58
C LEU A 28 -11.92 -9.13 -9.37
N GLN A 29 -11.74 -10.28 -8.73
CA GLN A 29 -11.99 -11.59 -9.30
C GLN A 29 -13.16 -12.23 -8.56
N PRO A 30 -14.25 -12.61 -9.25
CA PRO A 30 -15.36 -13.32 -8.63
C PRO A 30 -14.89 -14.70 -8.17
N VAL A 31 -15.40 -15.14 -7.02
CA VAL A 31 -15.13 -16.44 -6.42
C VAL A 31 -16.46 -17.11 -6.15
N GLU A 32 -16.61 -18.35 -6.58
CA GLU A 32 -17.74 -19.18 -6.19
C GLU A 32 -17.52 -19.68 -4.76
N VAL A 33 -18.49 -19.43 -3.91
CA VAL A 33 -18.51 -19.92 -2.54
C VAL A 33 -19.68 -20.88 -2.40
N GLU A 34 -19.39 -22.16 -2.09
CA GLU A 34 -20.43 -23.11 -1.77
C GLU A 34 -20.96 -22.83 -0.36
N ALA A 35 -22.23 -22.45 -0.27
CA ALA A 35 -22.89 -22.14 0.98
C ALA A 35 -24.28 -22.80 1.03
N PRO A 36 -24.78 -23.18 2.22
CA PRO A 36 -26.11 -23.81 2.38
C PRO A 36 -27.29 -22.83 2.22
N PHE A 37 -27.03 -21.59 1.82
CA PHE A 37 -27.99 -20.52 1.61
C PHE A 37 -27.57 -19.65 0.41
N PRO A 38 -28.49 -18.92 -0.24
CA PRO A 38 -28.14 -17.98 -1.31
C PRO A 38 -27.18 -16.93 -0.81
N MET A 39 -26.07 -16.76 -1.53
CA MET A 39 -25.06 -15.72 -1.26
C MET A 39 -24.91 -14.80 -2.47
N ASP A 40 -24.63 -13.54 -2.20
CA ASP A 40 -24.17 -12.62 -3.22
C ASP A 40 -22.78 -13.00 -3.72
N SER A 41 -22.43 -12.54 -4.92
CA SER A 41 -21.10 -12.76 -5.49
C SER A 41 -20.00 -12.22 -4.58
N VAL A 42 -19.04 -13.08 -4.23
CA VAL A 42 -17.86 -12.70 -3.45
C VAL A 42 -16.72 -12.40 -4.41
N PHE A 43 -15.96 -11.34 -4.13
CA PHE A 43 -14.85 -10.92 -4.96
C PHE A 43 -13.54 -10.91 -4.16
N LEU A 44 -12.47 -11.46 -4.76
CA LEU A 44 -11.11 -11.33 -4.24
C LEU A 44 -10.41 -10.15 -4.92
N CYS A 45 -9.66 -9.39 -4.11
CA CYS A 45 -8.77 -8.34 -4.61
C CYS A 45 -7.48 -8.97 -5.13
N ILE A 46 -7.22 -8.83 -6.42
CA ILE A 46 -5.94 -9.22 -7.04
C ILE A 46 -5.08 -7.97 -7.13
N PHE A 47 -4.06 -7.93 -6.29
CA PHE A 47 -3.14 -6.81 -6.21
C PHE A 47 -2.06 -6.88 -7.29
N PRO A 48 -1.62 -5.73 -7.81
CA PRO A 48 -0.47 -5.68 -8.71
C PRO A 48 0.78 -6.30 -8.08
N GLN A 49 1.59 -6.98 -8.88
CA GLN A 49 2.83 -7.64 -8.43
C GLN A 49 3.95 -6.61 -8.22
N ARG A 50 3.75 -5.70 -7.29
CA ARG A 50 4.68 -4.63 -6.90
C ARG A 50 4.91 -4.69 -5.40
N ASP A 51 6.16 -4.92 -5.00
CA ASP A 51 6.56 -5.11 -3.61
C ASP A 51 7.27 -3.87 -3.04
N PHE A 52 6.75 -3.40 -1.94
CA PHE A 52 7.25 -2.27 -1.18
C PHE A 52 7.78 -2.79 0.16
N LEU A 53 9.04 -3.25 0.16
CA LEU A 53 9.68 -3.75 1.38
C LEU A 53 9.88 -2.61 2.37
N ILE A 54 9.39 -2.76 3.60
CA ILE A 54 9.50 -1.72 4.64
C ILE A 54 10.96 -1.36 4.95
N THR A 55 11.90 -2.27 4.75
CA THR A 55 13.35 -2.03 4.94
C THR A 55 13.89 -0.95 3.99
N LYS A 56 13.38 -0.86 2.76
CA LYS A 56 13.75 0.20 1.81
C LYS A 56 13.28 1.59 2.26
N TYR A 57 12.34 1.65 3.19
CA TYR A 57 11.81 2.89 3.78
C TYR A 57 12.37 3.20 5.15
N GLY A 58 13.41 2.44 5.57
CA GLY A 58 14.17 2.67 6.79
C GLY A 58 13.69 1.89 8.01
N ALA A 59 12.84 0.87 7.83
CA ALA A 59 12.51 -0.06 8.90
C ALA A 59 13.72 -0.90 9.31
N LYS A 60 13.81 -1.22 10.60
CA LYS A 60 14.86 -2.05 11.19
C LYS A 60 14.24 -3.13 12.05
N ALA A 61 14.60 -4.38 11.78
CA ALA A 61 14.22 -5.53 12.58
C ALA A 61 14.87 -5.53 13.97
N GLY A 62 14.47 -6.47 14.80
CA GLY A 62 15.03 -6.71 16.15
C GLY A 62 14.22 -6.10 17.29
N GLY A 63 12.99 -5.68 17.04
CA GLY A 63 11.99 -5.31 18.07
C GLY A 63 12.35 -4.11 18.97
N LYS A 64 13.40 -3.35 18.65
CA LYS A 64 13.86 -2.21 19.48
C LYS A 64 13.51 -0.85 18.89
N LYS A 65 13.55 -0.73 17.57
CA LYS A 65 13.29 0.53 16.88
C LYS A 65 11.82 0.60 16.45
N LEU A 66 11.15 1.70 16.77
CA LEU A 66 9.80 1.97 16.30
C LEU A 66 9.81 2.21 14.78
N ASN A 67 9.07 1.39 14.04
CA ASN A 67 9.05 1.37 12.59
C ASN A 67 7.79 2.02 11.98
N THR A 68 6.89 2.57 12.78
CA THR A 68 5.61 3.17 12.36
C THR A 68 5.78 4.10 11.16
N LYS A 69 6.75 5.03 11.23
CA LYS A 69 7.00 5.98 10.14
C LYS A 69 7.52 5.32 8.86
N ALA A 70 8.33 4.25 8.99
CA ALA A 70 8.86 3.54 7.84
C ALA A 70 7.74 2.74 7.13
N ILE A 71 6.89 2.06 7.90
CA ILE A 71 5.72 1.35 7.38
C ILE A 71 4.76 2.33 6.70
N ALA A 72 4.45 3.46 7.33
CA ALA A 72 3.59 4.49 6.74
C ALA A 72 4.14 5.05 5.41
N LYS A 73 5.46 5.23 5.30
CA LYS A 73 6.10 5.64 4.04
C LYS A 73 5.94 4.59 2.94
N ALA A 74 6.14 3.30 3.28
CA ALA A 74 5.95 2.19 2.34
C ALA A 74 4.50 2.12 1.84
N ILE A 75 3.51 2.22 2.75
CA ILE A 75 2.08 2.27 2.43
C ILE A 75 1.77 3.44 1.50
N THR A 76 2.28 4.63 1.82
CA THR A 76 2.04 5.83 1.00
C THR A 76 2.65 5.68 -0.39
N ALA A 77 3.88 5.19 -0.50
CA ALA A 77 4.53 4.96 -1.79
C ALA A 77 3.78 3.93 -2.65
N CYS A 78 3.32 2.84 -2.03
CA CYS A 78 2.51 1.82 -2.69
C CYS A 78 1.18 2.37 -3.19
N HIS A 79 0.46 3.11 -2.34
CA HIS A 79 -0.82 3.74 -2.68
C HIS A 79 -0.72 4.70 -3.86
N LEU A 80 0.31 5.56 -3.88
CA LEU A 80 0.51 6.58 -4.93
C LEU A 80 0.70 6.01 -6.33
N VAL A 81 1.14 4.77 -6.45
CA VAL A 81 1.32 4.10 -7.76
C VAL A 81 0.15 3.16 -8.11
N GLY A 82 -0.98 3.28 -7.41
CA GLY A 82 -2.19 2.48 -7.68
C GLY A 82 -2.24 1.15 -6.94
N GLY A 83 -1.40 0.95 -5.90
CA GLY A 83 -1.47 -0.21 -5.03
C GLY A 83 -0.42 -1.30 -5.29
N GLY A 84 -0.46 -2.35 -4.47
CA GLY A 84 0.47 -3.47 -4.48
C GLY A 84 0.61 -4.10 -3.09
N ARG A 85 1.75 -4.74 -2.82
CA ARG A 85 2.05 -5.37 -1.54
C ARG A 85 3.05 -4.55 -0.74
N VAL A 86 2.70 -4.18 0.48
CA VAL A 86 3.64 -3.66 1.47
C VAL A 86 4.17 -4.85 2.26
N VAL A 87 5.42 -5.20 2.05
CA VAL A 87 6.02 -6.44 2.54
C VAL A 87 6.72 -6.21 3.87
N ILE A 88 6.30 -6.98 4.86
CA ILE A 88 6.96 -7.12 6.17
C ILE A 88 7.83 -8.37 6.12
N PRO A 89 9.16 -8.25 6.02
CA PRO A 89 10.05 -9.41 5.93
C PRO A 89 10.11 -10.20 7.23
N ASN A 90 10.69 -11.40 7.16
CA ASN A 90 11.03 -12.19 8.34
C ASN A 90 11.73 -11.36 9.41
N GLY A 91 11.37 -11.58 10.67
CA GLY A 91 11.94 -10.91 11.84
C GLY A 91 10.90 -10.18 12.70
N GLU A 92 11.37 -9.59 13.79
CA GLU A 92 10.53 -8.86 14.75
C GLU A 92 10.57 -7.35 14.46
N TRP A 93 9.40 -6.75 14.29
CA TRP A 93 9.23 -5.35 13.90
C TRP A 93 8.37 -4.62 14.94
N LEU A 94 9.00 -3.82 15.82
CA LEU A 94 8.27 -2.96 16.75
C LEU A 94 7.63 -1.81 15.98
N THR A 95 6.33 -1.59 16.17
CA THR A 95 5.58 -0.51 15.52
C THR A 95 4.53 0.08 16.45
N GLY A 96 4.09 1.29 16.18
CA GLY A 96 2.81 1.84 16.64
C GLY A 96 1.70 1.50 15.63
N PRO A 97 0.59 2.25 15.64
CA PRO A 97 -0.55 1.98 14.77
C PRO A 97 -0.17 2.02 13.30
N ILE A 98 -0.76 1.13 12.52
CA ILE A 98 -0.60 1.06 11.08
C ILE A 98 -1.89 1.56 10.43
N HIS A 99 -1.81 2.67 9.70
CA HIS A 99 -2.94 3.22 8.96
C HIS A 99 -2.83 2.77 7.50
N LEU A 100 -3.75 1.92 7.07
CA LEU A 100 -3.85 1.44 5.70
C LEU A 100 -4.44 2.52 4.80
N LYS A 101 -4.23 2.35 3.51
CA LYS A 101 -4.82 3.14 2.42
C LYS A 101 -5.44 2.20 1.39
N SER A 102 -6.28 2.73 0.50
CA SER A 102 -6.87 1.94 -0.58
C SER A 102 -5.81 1.26 -1.45
N ASN A 103 -6.15 0.08 -1.95
CA ASN A 103 -5.35 -0.73 -2.86
C ASN A 103 -4.07 -1.33 -2.24
N ILE A 104 -4.06 -1.54 -0.92
CA ILE A 104 -2.90 -2.06 -0.19
C ILE A 104 -3.14 -3.50 0.29
N ASN A 105 -2.21 -4.38 -0.02
CA ASN A 105 -2.04 -5.64 0.66
C ASN A 105 -0.86 -5.54 1.64
N LEU A 106 -1.12 -5.54 2.94
CA LEU A 106 -0.09 -5.69 3.96
C LEU A 106 0.30 -7.17 4.03
N TYR A 107 1.44 -7.50 3.45
CA TYR A 107 1.89 -8.87 3.29
C TYR A 107 2.99 -9.21 4.30
N MET A 108 2.75 -10.24 5.10
CA MET A 108 3.73 -10.74 6.07
C MET A 108 4.42 -11.98 5.53
N GLU A 109 5.75 -11.94 5.42
CA GLU A 109 6.55 -13.11 5.09
C GLU A 109 6.55 -14.11 6.24
N GLU A 110 6.88 -15.37 5.93
CA GLU A 110 7.03 -16.41 6.95
C GLU A 110 8.03 -15.97 8.03
N GLY A 111 7.62 -16.11 9.31
CA GLY A 111 8.41 -15.67 10.45
C GLY A 111 8.43 -14.17 10.70
N ALA A 112 7.64 -13.38 9.99
CA ALA A 112 7.46 -11.96 10.30
C ALA A 112 6.56 -11.78 11.53
N VAL A 113 7.00 -10.95 12.48
CA VAL A 113 6.26 -10.61 13.68
C VAL A 113 6.14 -9.09 13.80
N LEU A 114 4.91 -8.58 13.77
CA LEU A 114 4.61 -7.20 14.13
C LEU A 114 4.33 -7.14 15.63
N ARG A 115 5.21 -6.47 16.37
CA ARG A 115 5.02 -6.19 17.78
C ARG A 115 4.60 -4.74 17.94
N PHE A 116 3.41 -4.52 18.47
CA PHE A 116 2.90 -3.18 18.70
C PHE A 116 3.40 -2.63 20.04
N THR A 117 3.71 -1.33 20.06
CA THR A 117 4.14 -0.64 21.28
C THR A 117 3.02 -0.63 22.32
N ASP A 118 3.39 -0.71 23.59
CA ASP A 118 2.50 -0.58 24.75
C ASP A 118 2.38 0.87 25.26
N THR A 119 3.01 1.81 24.56
CA THR A 119 3.01 3.23 24.93
C THR A 119 1.76 3.92 24.37
N PRO A 120 0.79 4.34 25.21
CA PRO A 120 -0.49 4.89 24.72
C PRO A 120 -0.33 6.13 23.84
N SER A 121 0.66 6.99 24.12
CA SER A 121 0.89 8.21 23.32
C SER A 121 1.25 7.93 21.85
N ASP A 122 1.76 6.74 21.53
CA ASP A 122 2.08 6.35 20.16
C ASP A 122 0.83 6.13 19.30
N TYR A 123 -0.34 6.01 19.94
CA TYR A 123 -1.64 5.81 19.29
C TYR A 123 -2.45 7.11 19.12
N LEU A 124 -1.80 8.23 19.36
CA LEU A 124 -2.37 9.56 19.11
C LEU A 124 -1.89 10.13 17.76
N PRO A 125 -2.63 11.04 17.12
CA PRO A 125 -3.91 11.62 17.59
C PRO A 125 -5.06 10.63 17.56
N ALA A 126 -6.11 10.91 18.36
CA ALA A 126 -7.33 10.12 18.33
C ALA A 126 -7.94 10.07 16.93
N VAL A 127 -8.50 8.92 16.55
CA VAL A 127 -9.15 8.68 15.26
C VAL A 127 -10.65 8.46 15.45
N MET A 128 -11.41 8.77 14.39
CA MET A 128 -12.84 8.43 14.36
C MET A 128 -12.98 6.91 14.28
N THR A 129 -13.75 6.33 15.16
CA THR A 129 -14.01 4.89 15.22
C THR A 129 -15.42 4.64 15.72
N SER A 130 -15.81 3.38 15.80
CA SER A 130 -17.06 2.96 16.42
C SER A 130 -16.76 2.08 17.64
N TRP A 131 -17.40 2.37 18.76
CA TRP A 131 -17.36 1.57 19.96
C TRP A 131 -18.79 1.24 20.39
N GLU A 132 -19.10 -0.05 20.47
CA GLU A 132 -20.44 -0.55 20.85
C GLU A 132 -21.60 0.10 20.05
N GLY A 133 -21.37 0.37 18.76
CA GLY A 133 -22.37 0.98 17.88
C GLY A 133 -22.44 2.51 17.93
N MET A 134 -21.59 3.16 18.72
CA MET A 134 -21.49 4.62 18.82
C MET A 134 -20.24 5.12 18.09
N GLU A 135 -20.39 6.15 17.28
CA GLU A 135 -19.26 6.87 16.69
C GLU A 135 -18.56 7.71 17.75
N CYS A 136 -17.24 7.55 17.87
CA CYS A 136 -16.45 8.29 18.84
C CYS A 136 -15.00 8.49 18.36
N TYR A 137 -14.33 9.47 18.92
CA TYR A 137 -12.88 9.61 18.80
C TYR A 137 -12.19 8.82 19.91
N ASN A 138 -11.29 7.92 19.52
CA ASN A 138 -10.54 7.11 20.47
C ASN A 138 -9.09 6.94 20.01
N TYR A 139 -8.24 6.33 20.83
CA TYR A 139 -6.92 5.89 20.41
C TYR A 139 -7.00 5.08 19.12
N SER A 140 -6.00 5.27 18.23
CA SER A 140 -5.94 4.47 17.01
C SER A 140 -5.90 2.98 17.35
N PRO A 141 -6.68 2.12 16.69
CA PRO A 141 -6.47 0.68 16.77
C PRO A 141 -5.11 0.30 16.20
N LEU A 142 -4.67 -0.94 16.47
CA LEU A 142 -3.38 -1.47 16.00
C LEU A 142 -3.25 -1.36 14.47
N ILE A 143 -4.30 -1.72 13.75
CA ILE A 143 -4.42 -1.54 12.30
C ILE A 143 -5.73 -0.81 12.03
N TYR A 144 -5.63 0.30 11.35
CA TYR A 144 -6.74 1.21 11.08
C TYR A 144 -6.91 1.41 9.57
N ALA A 145 -8.16 1.34 9.12
CA ALA A 145 -8.56 1.71 7.78
C ALA A 145 -9.91 2.41 7.85
N SER A 146 -9.99 3.62 7.32
CA SER A 146 -11.23 4.38 7.19
C SER A 146 -11.31 4.91 5.77
N ASP A 147 -12.50 4.85 5.18
CA ASP A 147 -12.76 5.28 3.80
C ASP A 147 -11.77 4.67 2.79
N CYS A 148 -11.40 3.40 3.02
CA CYS A 148 -10.47 2.65 2.19
C CYS A 148 -11.18 1.49 1.49
N GLU A 149 -10.77 1.21 0.27
CA GLU A 149 -11.23 0.08 -0.52
C GLU A 149 -10.08 -0.80 -0.99
N ASN A 150 -10.38 -2.04 -1.34
CA ASN A 150 -9.39 -3.00 -1.85
C ASN A 150 -8.18 -3.12 -0.91
N ILE A 151 -8.43 -3.48 0.34
CA ILE A 151 -7.40 -3.72 1.34
C ILE A 151 -7.34 -5.19 1.72
N ALA A 152 -6.15 -5.68 2.01
CA ALA A 152 -5.93 -7.02 2.52
C ALA A 152 -4.78 -7.05 3.51
N ILE A 153 -4.82 -8.03 4.39
CA ILE A 153 -3.71 -8.46 5.25
C ILE A 153 -3.53 -9.94 4.96
N THR A 154 -2.40 -10.29 4.36
CA THR A 154 -2.10 -11.66 3.98
C THR A 154 -0.71 -12.06 4.44
N GLY A 155 -0.37 -13.33 4.36
CA GLY A 155 0.94 -13.84 4.72
C GLY A 155 1.09 -15.31 4.41
N LYS A 156 2.24 -15.86 4.78
CA LYS A 156 2.55 -17.30 4.75
C LYS A 156 2.71 -17.83 6.15
#